data_8410fa3986402d4c32fd836e7e282cc3
#
_entry.id   8410fa3986402d4c32fd836e7e282cc3
#
_cell.length_a   1.000
_cell.length_b   1.000
_cell.length_c   1.000
_cell.angle_alpha   90.00
_cell.angle_beta   90.00
_cell.angle_gamma   90.00
#
_symmetry.space_group_name_H-M   'P 1'
#
loop_
_entity.id
_entity.type
_entity.pdbx_description
1 polymer ?
#
loop_
_entity_poly.entity_id
_entity_poly.type
_entity_poly.pdbx_seq_one_letter_code
_entity_poly.pdbx_strand_id
1 'polypeptide(L)'
;MENKKQVIEDFLSQGKSVLCIDPTVDGVKLPKHLMDQIQVKLALSLKFPNPIHFNEKGIETKLKFAGRQQQVFLPYNSIFGISIANDITNNFVWQEDTPPTVLEDAEELFFELQDIFEDFLKKEKEKSKYLDFEEELKKLKKS
;
A
#
# COMPACT_ATOMS: atom_id res chain seq x y z
N MET A 1 21.63 -2.53 7.19
CA MET A 1 20.66 -2.36 6.10
C MET A 1 19.57 -3.41 6.21
N GLU A 2 18.34 -2.97 6.26
CA GLU A 2 17.23 -3.91 6.23
C GLU A 2 17.17 -4.59 4.87
N ASN A 3 17.12 -5.91 4.88
CA ASN A 3 16.91 -6.70 3.67
C ASN A 3 15.44 -6.60 3.29
N LYS A 4 15.16 -6.05 2.10
CA LYS A 4 13.79 -5.91 1.59
C LYS A 4 13.04 -7.25 1.58
N LYS A 5 13.72 -8.33 1.20
CA LYS A 5 13.17 -9.68 1.25
C LYS A 5 12.65 -10.02 2.65
N GLN A 6 13.44 -9.74 3.68
CA GLN A 6 13.07 -10.02 5.07
C GLN A 6 11.86 -9.20 5.50
N VAL A 7 11.80 -7.92 5.14
CA VAL A 7 10.66 -7.06 5.44
C VAL A 7 9.38 -7.62 4.82
N ILE A 8 9.45 -8.04 3.56
CA ILE A 8 8.29 -8.61 2.86
C ILE A 8 7.85 -9.93 3.51
N GLU A 9 8.80 -10.80 3.84
CA GLU A 9 8.49 -12.05 4.54
C GLU A 9 7.82 -11.80 5.88
N ASP A 10 8.30 -10.82 6.63
CA ASP A 10 7.73 -10.45 7.94
C ASP A 10 6.28 -9.96 7.80
N PHE A 11 6.01 -9.13 6.79
CA PHE A 11 4.64 -8.68 6.51
C PHE A 11 3.73 -9.86 6.14
N LEU A 12 4.18 -10.74 5.26
CA LEU A 12 3.40 -11.90 4.84
C LEU A 12 3.14 -12.86 6.00
N SER A 13 4.05 -12.95 6.96
CA SER A 13 3.86 -13.77 8.16
C SER A 13 2.76 -13.21 9.08
N GLN A 14 2.52 -11.91 9.03
CA GLN A 14 1.47 -11.26 9.81
C GLN A 14 0.09 -11.44 9.18
N GLY A 15 0.02 -11.60 7.87
CA GLY A 15 -1.24 -11.78 7.17
C GLY A 15 -1.16 -11.41 5.69
N LYS A 16 -2.32 -11.39 5.05
CA LYS A 16 -2.45 -10.96 3.66
C LYS A 16 -1.92 -9.54 3.53
N SER A 17 -1.03 -9.33 2.56
CA SER A 17 -0.36 -8.05 2.36
C SER A 17 -0.60 -7.53 0.95
N VAL A 18 -0.60 -6.21 0.81
CA VAL A 18 -0.71 -5.54 -0.49
C VAL A 18 0.63 -4.91 -0.82
N LEU A 19 1.18 -5.29 -1.98
CA LEU A 19 2.45 -4.76 -2.46
C LEU A 19 2.19 -3.68 -3.50
N CYS A 20 2.94 -2.59 -3.41
CA CYS A 20 2.93 -1.53 -4.42
C CYS A 20 4.10 -1.75 -5.37
N ILE A 21 3.81 -1.89 -6.65
CA ILE A 21 4.76 -2.31 -7.68
C ILE A 21 4.91 -1.21 -8.73
N ASP A 22 6.15 -0.96 -9.13
CA ASP A 22 6.48 -0.15 -10.30
C ASP A 22 6.61 -1.09 -11.51
N PRO A 23 5.61 -1.11 -12.41
CA PRO A 23 5.65 -2.04 -13.53
C PRO A 23 6.67 -1.68 -14.61
N THR A 24 7.28 -0.51 -14.55
CA THR A 24 8.28 -0.07 -15.54
C THR A 24 9.67 -0.62 -15.29
N VAL A 25 9.91 -1.23 -14.11
CA VAL A 25 11.22 -1.80 -13.78
C VAL A 25 11.49 -3.03 -14.64
N ASP A 26 12.70 -3.13 -15.15
CA ASP A 26 13.12 -4.27 -15.96
C ASP A 26 12.95 -5.58 -15.19
N GLY A 27 12.40 -6.57 -15.87
CA GLY A 27 12.21 -7.90 -15.31
C GLY A 27 10.85 -8.13 -14.68
N VAL A 28 10.04 -7.10 -14.48
CA VAL A 28 8.67 -7.26 -13.96
C VAL A 28 7.85 -8.08 -14.95
N LYS A 29 7.23 -9.15 -14.46
CA LYS A 29 6.30 -9.98 -15.23
C LYS A 29 4.93 -9.91 -14.61
N LEU A 30 4.01 -9.27 -15.32
CA LEU A 30 2.61 -9.09 -14.94
C LEU A 30 1.75 -9.20 -16.20
N PRO A 31 0.43 -9.42 -16.07
CA PRO A 31 -0.47 -9.31 -17.22
C PRO A 31 -0.32 -7.95 -17.91
N LYS A 32 -0.47 -7.94 -19.23
CA LYS A 32 -0.25 -6.74 -20.05
C LYS A 32 -1.07 -5.54 -19.59
N HIS A 33 -2.31 -5.75 -19.19
CA HIS A 33 -3.19 -4.66 -18.76
C HIS A 33 -2.71 -3.97 -17.47
N LEU A 34 -1.88 -4.63 -16.68
CA LEU A 34 -1.28 -4.04 -15.48
C LEU A 34 0.03 -3.32 -15.80
N MET A 35 0.74 -3.75 -16.84
CA MET A 35 2.04 -3.17 -17.22
C MET A 35 1.93 -1.72 -17.69
N ASP A 36 0.75 -1.29 -18.12
CA ASP A 36 0.50 0.07 -18.60
C ASP A 36 0.14 1.05 -17.49
N GLN A 37 0.04 0.59 -16.25
CA GLN A 37 -0.33 1.43 -15.12
C GLN A 37 0.90 2.13 -14.53
N ILE A 38 0.67 3.27 -13.88
CA ILE A 38 1.73 4.01 -13.17
C ILE A 38 2.24 3.20 -11.98
N GLN A 39 1.33 2.54 -11.28
CA GLN A 39 1.65 1.62 -10.21
C GLN A 39 0.63 0.49 -10.20
N VAL A 40 1.06 -0.66 -9.71
CA VAL A 40 0.21 -1.83 -9.56
C VAL A 40 0.18 -2.24 -8.10
N LYS A 41 -1.01 -2.52 -7.59
CA LYS A 41 -1.17 -3.06 -6.24
C LYS A 41 -1.55 -4.52 -6.33
N LEU A 42 -0.74 -5.38 -5.71
CA LEU A 42 -0.97 -6.82 -5.70
C LEU A 42 -1.14 -7.33 -4.28
N ALA A 43 -2.19 -8.12 -4.07
CA ALA A 43 -2.40 -8.81 -2.81
C ALA A 43 -1.69 -10.15 -2.83
N LEU A 44 -0.88 -10.41 -1.81
CA LEU A 44 -0.20 -11.69 -1.62
C LEU A 44 -0.52 -12.25 -0.24
N SER A 45 -0.56 -13.58 -0.15
CA SER A 45 -0.76 -14.29 1.12
C SER A 45 -0.06 -15.63 1.08
N LEU A 46 0.52 -16.03 2.21
CA LEU A 46 1.08 -17.37 2.36
C LEU A 46 0.01 -18.45 2.33
N LYS A 47 -1.25 -18.06 2.50
CA LYS A 47 -2.41 -18.97 2.44
C LYS A 47 -2.95 -19.18 1.02
N PHE A 48 -2.46 -18.44 0.04
CA PHE A 48 -2.86 -18.64 -1.36
C PHE A 48 -2.40 -20.03 -1.84
N PRO A 49 -3.15 -20.66 -2.75
CA PRO A 49 -2.84 -22.04 -3.18
C PRO A 49 -1.49 -22.15 -3.89
N ASN A 50 -1.02 -21.09 -4.54
CA ASN A 50 0.27 -21.11 -5.20
C ASN A 50 1.36 -20.60 -4.26
N PRO A 51 2.51 -21.29 -4.18
CA PRO A 51 3.58 -20.87 -3.30
C PRO A 51 4.26 -19.60 -3.80
N ILE A 52 4.83 -18.85 -2.86
CA ILE A 52 5.61 -17.65 -3.15
C ILE A 52 7.07 -18.02 -2.99
N HIS A 53 7.85 -17.84 -4.07
CA HIS A 53 9.28 -18.14 -4.06
C HIS A 53 10.08 -16.85 -3.96
N PHE A 54 10.93 -16.76 -2.94
CA PHE A 54 11.82 -15.63 -2.72
C PHE A 54 13.19 -15.98 -3.27
N ASN A 55 13.52 -15.43 -4.43
CA ASN A 55 14.82 -15.59 -5.08
C ASN A 55 15.74 -14.44 -4.69
N GLU A 56 16.99 -14.51 -5.12
CA GLU A 56 17.96 -13.43 -4.90
C GLU A 56 17.54 -12.13 -5.61
N LYS A 57 16.88 -12.25 -6.74
CA LYS A 57 16.52 -11.10 -7.59
C LYS A 57 15.11 -10.57 -7.34
N GLY A 58 14.22 -11.38 -6.78
CA GLY A 58 12.85 -10.97 -6.59
C GLY A 58 11.94 -12.09 -6.14
N ILE A 59 10.66 -11.82 -6.26
CA ILE A 59 9.59 -12.72 -5.84
C ILE A 59 8.94 -13.33 -7.07
N GLU A 60 8.79 -14.66 -7.06
CA GLU A 60 8.13 -15.41 -8.12
C GLU A 60 6.94 -16.14 -7.56
N THR A 61 5.79 -16.02 -8.21
CA THR A 61 4.58 -16.73 -7.83
C THR A 61 3.61 -16.80 -9.00
N LYS A 62 2.48 -17.47 -8.81
CA LYS A 62 1.38 -17.50 -9.76
C LYS A 62 0.14 -16.90 -9.10
N LEU A 63 -0.51 -15.98 -9.78
CA LEU A 63 -1.74 -15.35 -9.31
C LEU A 63 -2.83 -15.48 -10.36
N LYS A 64 -4.08 -15.44 -9.92
CA LYS A 64 -5.22 -15.44 -10.83
C LYS A 64 -5.64 -14.02 -11.16
N PHE A 65 -5.74 -13.74 -12.45
CA PHE A 65 -6.28 -12.49 -12.98
C PHE A 65 -7.39 -12.83 -13.95
N ALA A 66 -8.59 -12.34 -13.70
CA ALA A 66 -9.78 -12.63 -14.53
C ALA A 66 -9.98 -14.14 -14.73
N GLY A 67 -9.79 -14.92 -13.66
CA GLY A 67 -9.99 -16.37 -13.67
C GLY A 67 -8.85 -17.19 -14.28
N ARG A 68 -7.82 -16.55 -14.80
CA ARG A 68 -6.66 -17.23 -15.40
C ARG A 68 -5.42 -17.10 -14.53
N GLN A 69 -4.73 -18.21 -14.33
CA GLN A 69 -3.45 -18.21 -13.64
C GLN A 69 -2.38 -17.59 -14.52
N GLN A 70 -1.67 -16.61 -13.96
CA GLN A 70 -0.57 -15.92 -14.64
C GLN A 70 0.68 -16.01 -13.78
N GLN A 71 1.81 -16.21 -14.42
CA GLN A 71 3.09 -16.15 -13.73
C GLN A 71 3.46 -14.71 -13.44
N VAL A 72 3.89 -14.46 -12.20
CA VAL A 72 4.28 -13.14 -11.73
C VAL A 72 5.72 -13.20 -11.26
N PHE A 73 6.52 -12.25 -11.70
CA PHE A 73 7.86 -12.03 -11.19
C PHE A 73 8.06 -10.57 -10.85
N LEU A 74 8.48 -10.31 -9.62
CA LEU A 74 8.65 -8.96 -9.09
C LEU A 74 10.08 -8.79 -8.59
N PRO A 75 10.97 -8.14 -9.38
CA PRO A 75 12.27 -7.76 -8.86
C PRO A 75 12.12 -6.91 -7.61
N TYR A 76 13.00 -7.04 -6.65
CA TYR A 76 12.87 -6.30 -5.38
C TYR A 76 12.83 -4.79 -5.60
N ASN A 77 13.60 -4.27 -6.55
CA ASN A 77 13.60 -2.84 -6.86
C ASN A 77 12.31 -2.35 -7.52
N SER A 78 11.41 -3.24 -7.93
CA SER A 78 10.08 -2.87 -8.42
C SER A 78 9.06 -2.71 -7.30
N ILE A 79 9.35 -3.22 -6.11
CA ILE A 79 8.46 -3.17 -4.96
C ILE A 79 8.82 -1.93 -4.14
N PHE A 80 7.95 -0.94 -4.12
CA PHE A 80 8.23 0.29 -3.37
C PHE A 80 7.37 0.48 -2.12
N GLY A 81 6.42 -0.41 -1.89
CA GLY A 81 5.61 -0.35 -0.68
C GLY A 81 4.95 -1.68 -0.36
N ILE A 82 4.60 -1.84 0.90
CA ILE A 82 3.87 -3.01 1.39
C ILE A 82 3.02 -2.59 2.60
N SER A 83 1.82 -3.16 2.70
CA SER A 83 0.94 -2.93 3.83
C SER A 83 0.14 -4.19 4.14
N ILE A 84 -0.32 -4.31 5.39
CA ILE A 84 -1.26 -5.38 5.74
C ILE A 84 -2.63 -5.04 5.14
N ALA A 85 -3.27 -5.99 4.49
CA ALA A 85 -4.49 -5.75 3.71
C ALA A 85 -5.65 -5.18 4.54
N ASN A 86 -5.80 -5.62 5.77
CA ASN A 86 -6.87 -5.15 6.65
C ASN A 86 -6.38 -4.20 7.75
N ASP A 87 -5.15 -3.74 7.64
CA ASP A 87 -4.57 -2.72 8.53
C ASP A 87 -3.55 -1.89 7.74
N ILE A 88 -4.03 -0.92 7.00
CA ILE A 88 -3.20 -0.09 6.12
C ILE A 88 -2.23 0.81 6.89
N THR A 89 -2.44 1.00 8.20
CA THR A 89 -1.50 1.76 9.04
C THR A 89 -0.22 0.98 9.29
N ASN A 90 -0.27 -0.36 9.19
CA ASN A 90 0.89 -1.23 9.27
C ASN A 90 1.47 -1.36 7.86
N ASN A 91 2.43 -0.50 7.53
CA ASN A 91 2.99 -0.40 6.19
C ASN A 91 4.47 -0.03 6.24
N PHE A 92 5.13 -0.23 5.10
CA PHE A 92 6.51 0.19 4.88
C PHE A 92 6.66 0.69 3.45
N VAL A 93 7.39 1.78 3.26
CA VAL A 93 7.62 2.37 1.93
C VAL A 93 9.12 2.54 1.71
N TRP A 94 9.60 2.07 0.56
CA TRP A 94 10.97 2.27 0.11
C TRP A 94 10.99 3.49 -0.83
N GLN A 95 11.38 4.63 -0.30
CA GLN A 95 11.34 5.89 -1.04
C GLN A 95 12.26 5.88 -2.26
N GLU A 96 13.41 5.23 -2.15
CA GLU A 96 14.39 5.11 -3.23
C GLU A 96 13.84 4.39 -4.47
N ASP A 97 12.86 3.51 -4.30
CA ASP A 97 12.24 2.75 -5.38
C ASP A 97 10.87 3.29 -5.78
N THR A 98 10.37 4.32 -5.12
CA THR A 98 9.08 4.92 -5.43
C THR A 98 9.17 5.75 -6.70
N PRO A 99 8.32 5.49 -7.73
CA PRO A 99 8.36 6.27 -8.96
C PRO A 99 8.06 7.76 -8.71
N PRO A 100 8.77 8.68 -9.39
CA PRO A 100 8.50 10.11 -9.24
C PRO A 100 7.05 10.51 -9.52
N THR A 101 6.40 9.87 -10.48
CA THR A 101 4.99 10.11 -10.80
C THR A 101 4.06 9.78 -9.64
N VAL A 102 4.38 8.71 -8.88
CA VAL A 102 3.61 8.34 -7.69
C VAL A 102 3.80 9.38 -6.58
N LEU A 103 5.03 9.88 -6.41
CA LEU A 103 5.33 10.91 -5.42
C LEU A 103 4.60 12.22 -5.74
N GLU A 104 4.55 12.63 -7.01
CA GLU A 104 3.82 13.80 -7.44
C GLU A 104 2.33 13.68 -7.17
N ASP A 105 1.72 12.55 -7.54
CA ASP A 105 0.32 12.26 -7.28
C ASP A 105 0.03 12.24 -5.77
N ALA A 106 0.92 11.69 -4.98
CA ALA A 106 0.78 11.65 -3.53
C ALA A 106 0.83 13.05 -2.92
N GLU A 107 1.69 13.93 -3.43
CA GLU A 107 1.75 15.33 -2.99
C GLU A 107 0.45 16.06 -3.30
N GLU A 108 -0.05 15.96 -4.52
CA GLU A 108 -1.33 16.56 -4.91
C GLU A 108 -2.47 16.05 -4.05
N LEU A 109 -2.55 14.75 -3.84
CA LEU A 109 -3.56 14.14 -2.99
C LEU A 109 -3.45 14.62 -1.54
N PHE A 110 -2.22 14.76 -1.05
CA PHE A 110 -1.97 15.27 0.30
C PHE A 110 -2.51 16.70 0.47
N PHE A 111 -2.26 17.57 -0.49
CA PHE A 111 -2.78 18.94 -0.45
C PHE A 111 -4.30 18.97 -0.52
N GLU A 112 -4.92 18.17 -1.37
CA GLU A 112 -6.38 18.06 -1.45
C GLU A 112 -6.98 17.57 -0.14
N LEU A 113 -6.39 16.54 0.45
CA LEU A 113 -6.82 15.99 1.73
C LEU A 113 -6.63 17.00 2.87
N GLN A 114 -5.58 17.79 2.81
CA GLN A 114 -5.31 18.83 3.79
C GLN A 114 -6.39 19.90 3.77
N ASP A 115 -6.81 20.35 2.58
CA ASP A 115 -7.90 21.32 2.44
C ASP A 115 -9.22 20.76 2.97
N ILE A 116 -9.54 19.54 2.65
CA ILE A 116 -10.74 18.85 3.15
C ILE A 116 -10.70 18.74 4.67
N PHE A 117 -9.56 18.40 5.22
CA PHE A 117 -9.36 18.26 6.66
C PHE A 117 -9.51 19.60 7.38
N GLU A 118 -8.94 20.67 6.83
CA GLU A 118 -9.10 22.02 7.39
C GLU A 118 -10.57 22.47 7.38
N ASP A 119 -11.28 22.19 6.30
CA ASP A 119 -12.71 22.49 6.19
C ASP A 119 -13.51 21.70 7.22
N PHE A 120 -13.18 20.44 7.41
CA PHE A 120 -13.79 19.59 8.43
C PHE A 120 -13.56 20.16 9.85
N LEU A 121 -12.35 20.59 10.15
CA LEU A 121 -12.01 21.20 11.42
C LEU A 121 -12.79 22.49 11.68
N LYS A 122 -12.99 23.31 10.64
CA LYS A 122 -13.79 24.53 10.75
C LYS A 122 -15.24 24.22 11.07
N LYS A 123 -15.82 23.23 10.42
CA LYS A 123 -17.19 22.78 10.68
C LYS A 123 -17.36 22.24 12.10
N GLU A 124 -16.38 21.51 12.59
CA GLU A 124 -16.37 20.99 13.95
C GLU A 124 -16.26 22.13 14.99
N LYS A 125 -15.45 23.14 14.71
CA LYS A 125 -15.36 24.33 15.56
C LYS A 125 -16.67 25.10 15.61
N GLU A 126 -17.38 25.20 14.50
CA GLU A 126 -18.69 25.85 14.47
C GLU A 126 -19.73 25.06 15.26
N LYS A 127 -19.71 23.74 15.14
CA LYS A 127 -20.55 22.85 15.94
C LYS A 127 -20.23 22.94 17.43
N SER A 128 -18.96 23.10 17.79
CA SER A 128 -18.54 23.16 19.17
C SER A 128 -19.00 24.42 19.89
N LYS A 129 -19.50 25.43 19.18
CA LYS A 129 -20.19 26.57 19.78
C LYS A 129 -21.54 26.19 20.41
N TYR A 130 -22.13 25.10 19.91
CA TYR A 130 -23.43 24.62 20.37
C TYR A 130 -23.32 23.38 21.25
N LEU A 131 -22.27 22.61 21.07
CA LEU A 131 -21.93 21.40 21.81
C LEU A 131 -20.52 21.58 22.33
N ASP A 132 -20.31 21.33 23.62
CA ASP A 132 -18.97 21.42 24.16
C ASP A 132 -18.07 20.35 23.51
N PHE A 133 -17.23 20.81 22.62
CA PHE A 133 -16.31 19.92 21.86
C PHE A 133 -15.40 19.12 22.78
N GLU A 134 -14.96 19.74 23.88
CA GLU A 134 -14.14 19.06 24.88
C GLU A 134 -14.90 17.94 25.59
N GLU A 135 -16.19 18.16 25.88
CA GLU A 135 -17.03 17.10 26.46
C GLU A 135 -17.20 15.93 25.47
N GLU A 136 -17.43 16.21 24.19
CA GLU A 136 -17.52 15.17 23.17
C GLU A 136 -16.23 14.39 23.04
N LEU A 137 -15.10 15.08 23.07
CA LEU A 137 -13.80 14.46 23.05
C LEU A 137 -13.56 13.56 24.25
N LYS A 138 -14.00 14.01 25.42
CA LYS A 138 -13.94 13.22 26.65
C LYS A 138 -14.83 11.98 26.57
N LYS A 139 -16.01 12.11 26.00
CA LYS A 139 -16.93 10.98 25.76
C LYS A 139 -16.31 9.95 24.83
N LEU A 140 -15.67 10.40 23.77
CA LEU A 140 -14.96 9.52 22.83
C LEU A 140 -13.77 8.81 23.49
N LYS A 141 -13.06 9.50 24.37
CA LYS A 141 -11.95 8.92 25.11
C LYS A 141 -12.39 7.96 26.20
N LYS A 142 -13.59 8.12 26.74
CA LYS A 142 -14.14 7.26 27.77
C LYS A 142 -14.84 6.03 27.23
N SER A 143 -15.24 6.05 25.98
CA SER A 143 -15.96 4.95 25.36
C SER A 143 -15.05 3.89 24.72
#